data_f1e12ee4df6ac04ca191ab8922177e68
#
_entry.id   f1e12ee4df6ac04ca191ab8922177e68
#
_cell.length_a   1.000
_cell.length_b   1.000
_cell.length_c   1.000
_cell.angle_alpha   90.00
_cell.angle_beta   90.00
_cell.angle_gamma   90.00
#
_symmetry.space_group_name_H-M   'P 1'
#
loop_
_entity.id
_entity.type
_entity.pdbx_description
1 polymer ?
#
loop_
_entity_poly.entity_id
_entity_poly.type
_entity_poly.pdbx_seq_one_letter_code
_entity_poly.pdbx_strand_id
1 'polypeptide(L)'
;MRIVFYSKSGDGCWIAAVLAKSHDVIWTLKDEEYSDTLKGIVTPPTQTLSESDIDESDLVVFDDSTHGELADAIRERTPVIGSSVLADKLEHDRLFGIEAMEKCGIPVPPYESFDDIGPAIEWLKKKNVRAVFKPFGDRVDCATTYVSQSPEDMIDYLEKLTSKVEVKEFLLQEFVEGTEVSTEAWFNGEEFYGLNHTLEEKKLMSGGVGPNTGCSGNVVWMPDSPNTLFERGLRRAATLLGASGFVGPIDLNTIVTEDEVYGLEWTPRFGYEGTCNLINLLPMEFGEFMLKVATGEKLELGKSKAPFAASVRCTVPPYPNPSKPDQYEGTPVKGIDLNHIETFYLSDVRINDDGELETIGTDGLVGAPICTGASPLEAAENCYKIIKELQIPDLQYRDDISECCQRRHDELEKHGWLDDASE
;
A
#
# COMPACT_ATOMS: atom_id res chain seq x y z
N MET A 1 13.30 12.10 19.33
CA MET A 1 12.82 13.12 18.39
C MET A 1 11.37 13.45 18.69
N ARG A 2 10.93 14.66 18.33
CA ARG A 2 9.52 15.02 18.31
C ARG A 2 8.99 14.85 16.88
N ILE A 3 8.00 14.01 16.70
CA ILE A 3 7.42 13.68 15.39
C ILE A 3 5.96 14.11 15.37
N VAL A 4 5.57 14.86 14.35
CA VAL A 4 4.16 15.15 14.03
C VAL A 4 3.71 14.20 12.95
N PHE A 5 2.60 13.47 13.19
CA PHE A 5 2.10 12.46 12.28
C PHE A 5 0.66 12.81 11.84
N TYR A 6 0.48 12.98 10.54
CA TYR A 6 -0.83 13.21 9.91
C TYR A 6 -1.36 11.92 9.33
N SER A 7 -2.59 11.54 9.71
CA SER A 7 -3.33 10.44 9.11
C SER A 7 -4.70 10.92 8.65
N LYS A 8 -5.18 10.41 7.53
CA LYS A 8 -6.53 10.72 7.04
C LYS A 8 -7.56 9.79 7.67
N SER A 9 -7.38 8.49 7.51
CA SER A 9 -8.32 7.42 7.86
C SER A 9 -7.88 6.60 9.08
N GLY A 10 -6.72 6.89 9.67
CA GLY A 10 -6.18 6.12 10.78
C GLY A 10 -5.40 4.87 10.39
N ASP A 11 -5.26 4.56 9.11
CA ASP A 11 -4.51 3.37 8.64
C ASP A 11 -3.04 3.40 9.08
N GLY A 12 -2.44 4.60 9.16
CA GLY A 12 -1.08 4.80 9.67
C GLY A 12 -0.95 4.86 11.19
N CYS A 13 -2.03 4.80 11.96
CA CYS A 13 -1.98 4.97 13.43
C CYS A 13 -1.09 3.92 14.11
N TRP A 14 -1.04 2.70 13.58
CA TRP A 14 -0.15 1.68 14.09
C TRP A 14 1.34 2.08 13.91
N ILE A 15 1.70 2.71 12.80
CA ILE A 15 3.05 3.23 12.55
C ILE A 15 3.38 4.31 13.58
N ALA A 16 2.45 5.24 13.83
CA ALA A 16 2.58 6.25 14.86
C ALA A 16 2.79 5.61 16.25
N ALA A 17 2.08 4.52 16.58
CA ALA A 17 2.26 3.76 17.81
C ALA A 17 3.65 3.12 17.92
N VAL A 18 4.18 2.55 16.85
CA VAL A 18 5.54 1.98 16.82
C VAL A 18 6.57 3.07 17.03
N LEU A 19 6.43 4.21 16.38
CA LEU A 19 7.32 5.37 16.56
C LEU A 19 7.28 5.91 17.98
N ALA A 20 6.11 5.92 18.62
CA ALA A 20 5.94 6.40 20.00
C ALA A 20 6.67 5.55 21.05
N LYS A 21 7.16 4.35 20.71
CA LYS A 21 8.04 3.57 21.61
C LYS A 21 9.39 4.22 21.85
N SER A 22 9.90 5.01 20.89
CA SER A 22 11.24 5.60 20.91
C SER A 22 11.24 7.13 20.78
N HIS A 23 10.10 7.72 20.41
CA HIS A 23 9.99 9.13 20.07
C HIS A 23 8.79 9.79 20.75
N ASP A 24 8.80 11.13 20.83
CA ASP A 24 7.65 11.94 21.23
C ASP A 24 6.78 12.16 19.98
N VAL A 25 5.68 11.43 19.88
CA VAL A 25 4.79 11.46 18.70
C VAL A 25 3.50 12.16 19.03
N ILE A 26 3.21 13.23 18.29
CA ILE A 26 1.91 13.90 18.28
C ILE A 26 1.27 13.54 16.94
N TRP A 27 0.08 12.96 16.95
CA TRP A 27 -0.61 12.61 15.72
C TRP A 27 -2.01 13.21 15.64
N THR A 28 -2.49 13.41 14.43
CA THR A 28 -3.82 13.94 14.13
C THR A 28 -4.51 13.07 13.10
N LEU A 29 -5.84 13.05 13.18
CA LEU A 29 -6.72 12.30 12.31
C LEU A 29 -7.68 13.26 11.63
N LYS A 30 -7.80 13.16 10.29
CA LYS A 30 -8.66 14.04 9.51
C LYS A 30 -10.13 13.60 9.56
N ASP A 31 -10.39 12.32 9.39
CA ASP A 31 -11.74 11.76 9.29
C ASP A 31 -12.20 11.27 10.67
N GLU A 32 -13.10 12.02 11.32
CA GLU A 32 -13.54 11.79 12.71
C GLU A 32 -14.19 10.40 12.93
N GLU A 33 -14.72 9.77 11.88
CA GLU A 33 -15.34 8.44 11.97
C GLU A 33 -14.35 7.35 12.41
N TYR A 34 -13.05 7.57 12.22
CA TYR A 34 -11.97 6.66 12.64
C TYR A 34 -11.38 7.02 14.01
N SER A 35 -11.99 7.95 14.76
CA SER A 35 -11.43 8.47 16.02
C SER A 35 -11.28 7.43 17.14
N ASP A 36 -11.98 6.32 17.07
CA ASP A 36 -11.86 5.21 18.01
C ASP A 36 -10.79 4.18 17.60
N THR A 37 -10.15 4.34 16.43
CA THR A 37 -9.07 3.46 15.95
C THR A 37 -7.91 3.46 16.94
N LEU A 38 -7.53 2.26 17.39
CA LEU A 38 -6.48 2.00 18.38
C LEU A 38 -6.66 2.74 19.73
N LYS A 39 -7.87 3.17 20.07
CA LYS A 39 -8.16 3.81 21.34
C LYS A 39 -7.80 2.89 22.51
N GLY A 40 -7.10 3.45 23.50
CA GLY A 40 -6.57 2.69 24.64
C GLY A 40 -5.27 1.95 24.34
N ILE A 41 -4.82 1.89 23.09
CA ILE A 41 -3.53 1.29 22.67
C ILE A 41 -2.52 2.40 22.37
N VAL A 42 -2.96 3.45 21.68
CA VAL A 42 -2.15 4.62 21.35
C VAL A 42 -2.63 5.86 22.10
N THR A 43 -1.78 6.88 22.19
CA THR A 43 -2.22 8.20 22.66
C THR A 43 -3.33 8.72 21.76
N PRO A 44 -4.43 9.28 22.32
CA PRO A 44 -5.51 9.83 21.50
C PRO A 44 -5.01 10.86 20.47
N PRO A 45 -5.63 10.93 19.27
CA PRO A 45 -5.26 11.93 18.29
C PRO A 45 -5.53 13.34 18.81
N THR A 46 -4.69 14.29 18.42
CA THR A 46 -4.92 15.71 18.66
C THR A 46 -5.95 16.21 17.65
N GLN A 47 -6.98 16.89 18.10
CA GLN A 47 -8.02 17.43 17.20
C GLN A 47 -7.51 18.56 16.29
N THR A 48 -6.47 19.28 16.74
CA THR A 48 -5.84 20.37 15.99
C THR A 48 -4.35 20.41 16.31
N LEU A 49 -3.52 20.40 15.28
CA LEU A 49 -2.11 20.73 15.41
C LEU A 49 -1.94 22.24 15.31
N SER A 50 -1.16 22.82 16.23
CA SER A 50 -0.78 24.22 16.14
C SER A 50 0.45 24.40 15.23
N GLU A 51 0.65 25.58 14.68
CA GLU A 51 1.87 25.92 13.95
C GLU A 51 3.12 25.69 14.81
N SER A 52 3.04 25.93 16.13
CA SER A 52 4.17 25.67 17.05
C SER A 52 4.48 24.18 17.19
N ASP A 53 3.50 23.28 17.11
CA ASP A 53 3.76 21.84 17.14
C ASP A 53 4.59 21.40 15.94
N ILE A 54 4.28 21.97 14.77
CA ILE A 54 5.00 21.73 13.52
C ILE A 54 6.41 22.33 13.58
N ASP A 55 6.52 23.60 13.97
CA ASP A 55 7.80 24.33 13.98
C ASP A 55 8.79 23.78 15.03
N GLU A 56 8.28 23.17 16.11
CA GLU A 56 9.09 22.55 17.17
C GLU A 56 9.35 21.05 16.91
N SER A 57 8.80 20.46 15.83
CA SER A 57 9.05 19.07 15.51
C SER A 57 10.36 18.87 14.74
N ASP A 58 10.98 17.72 14.95
CA ASP A 58 12.15 17.29 14.18
C ASP A 58 11.74 16.73 12.82
N LEU A 59 10.50 16.20 12.71
CA LEU A 59 9.97 15.53 11.53
C LEU A 59 8.46 15.62 11.48
N VAL A 60 7.91 15.90 10.30
CA VAL A 60 6.49 15.77 9.99
C VAL A 60 6.27 14.61 9.02
N VAL A 61 5.31 13.75 9.30
CA VAL A 61 5.01 12.55 8.51
C VAL A 61 3.55 12.61 8.04
N PHE A 62 3.34 12.39 6.75
CA PHE A 62 2.01 12.17 6.14
C PHE A 62 1.94 10.72 5.68
N ASP A 63 0.97 9.96 6.16
CA ASP A 63 0.83 8.54 5.83
C ASP A 63 0.11 8.29 4.49
N ASP A 64 -0.58 9.29 3.98
CA ASP A 64 -1.33 9.24 2.72
C ASP A 64 -0.94 10.34 1.73
N SER A 65 -1.52 10.31 0.53
CA SER A 65 -1.31 11.24 -0.58
C SER A 65 -2.48 12.19 -0.79
N THR A 66 -3.04 12.79 0.27
CA THR A 66 -4.17 13.74 0.18
C THR A 66 -3.90 15.12 0.78
N HIS A 67 -2.66 15.38 1.16
CA HIS A 67 -2.24 16.58 1.89
C HIS A 67 -1.13 17.36 1.18
N GLY A 68 -1.02 17.25 -0.16
CA GLY A 68 0.13 17.74 -0.92
C GLY A 68 0.45 19.21 -0.72
N GLU A 69 -0.54 20.11 -0.80
CA GLU A 69 -0.33 21.56 -0.61
C GLU A 69 0.17 21.87 0.82
N LEU A 70 -0.39 21.21 1.83
CA LEU A 70 0.02 21.39 3.22
C LEU A 70 1.43 20.85 3.45
N ALA A 71 1.73 19.66 2.95
CA ALA A 71 3.03 19.03 3.08
C ALA A 71 4.14 19.87 2.40
N ASP A 72 3.88 20.39 1.20
CA ASP A 72 4.83 21.23 0.47
C ASP A 72 5.09 22.57 1.21
N ALA A 73 4.05 23.19 1.78
CA ALA A 73 4.21 24.40 2.59
C ALA A 73 4.99 24.16 3.89
N ILE A 74 4.83 23.01 4.53
CA ILE A 74 5.59 22.67 5.76
C ILE A 74 7.04 22.34 5.38
N ARG A 75 7.29 21.67 4.27
CA ARG A 75 8.63 21.25 3.82
C ARG A 75 9.61 22.42 3.63
N GLU A 76 9.09 23.64 3.44
CA GLU A 76 9.94 24.87 3.38
C GLU A 76 10.66 25.17 4.70
N ARG A 77 10.18 24.64 5.85
CA ARG A 77 10.69 25.02 7.19
C ARG A 77 10.99 23.83 8.11
N THR A 78 10.37 22.69 7.89
CA THR A 78 10.51 21.48 8.71
C THR A 78 10.70 20.28 7.80
N PRO A 79 11.55 19.30 8.16
CA PRO A 79 11.68 18.04 7.40
C PRO A 79 10.34 17.31 7.29
N VAL A 80 9.97 16.88 6.08
CA VAL A 80 8.70 16.19 5.81
C VAL A 80 8.94 14.89 5.08
N ILE A 81 8.24 13.85 5.50
CA ILE A 81 8.10 12.57 4.79
C ILE A 81 6.67 12.42 4.26
N GLY A 82 6.56 11.98 3.02
CA GLY A 82 5.30 11.69 2.36
C GLY A 82 4.63 12.93 1.80
N SER A 83 3.52 12.73 1.16
CA SER A 83 2.66 13.69 0.48
C SER A 83 3.38 14.82 -0.27
N SER A 84 2.84 15.27 -1.35
CA SER A 84 3.21 16.48 -2.11
C SER A 84 2.13 16.71 -3.17
N VAL A 85 2.07 17.88 -3.76
CA VAL A 85 1.15 18.13 -4.89
C VAL A 85 1.39 17.15 -6.05
N LEU A 86 2.64 16.75 -6.31
CA LEU A 86 2.94 15.71 -7.30
C LEU A 86 2.44 14.34 -6.86
N ALA A 87 2.69 13.94 -5.61
CA ALA A 87 2.29 12.65 -5.06
C ALA A 87 0.77 12.45 -5.16
N ASP A 88 0.00 13.44 -4.70
CA ASP A 88 -1.46 13.44 -4.80
C ASP A 88 -1.92 13.22 -6.25
N LYS A 89 -1.27 13.92 -7.19
CA LYS A 89 -1.63 13.84 -8.60
C LYS A 89 -1.25 12.51 -9.25
N LEU A 90 -0.11 11.93 -8.89
CA LEU A 90 0.33 10.61 -9.40
C LEU A 90 -0.64 9.49 -9.02
N GLU A 91 -1.19 9.52 -7.80
CA GLU A 91 -2.11 8.49 -7.32
C GLU A 91 -3.56 8.75 -7.71
N HIS A 92 -4.04 10.00 -7.61
CA HIS A 92 -5.46 10.30 -7.76
C HIS A 92 -5.88 10.69 -9.17
N ASP A 93 -4.95 11.17 -10.02
CA ASP A 93 -5.20 11.41 -11.44
C ASP A 93 -4.61 10.26 -12.29
N ARG A 94 -5.45 9.27 -12.58
CA ARG A 94 -5.03 8.05 -13.27
C ARG A 94 -4.36 8.28 -14.61
N LEU A 95 -4.88 9.23 -15.42
CA LEU A 95 -4.26 9.55 -16.72
C LEU A 95 -2.91 10.24 -16.54
N PHE A 96 -2.83 11.19 -15.62
CA PHE A 96 -1.56 11.83 -15.29
C PHE A 96 -0.52 10.81 -14.80
N GLY A 97 -0.92 9.85 -13.94
CA GLY A 97 -0.05 8.79 -13.46
C GLY A 97 0.50 7.92 -14.59
N ILE A 98 -0.36 7.52 -15.53
CA ILE A 98 0.05 6.75 -16.73
C ILE A 98 1.00 7.57 -17.61
N GLU A 99 0.65 8.83 -17.93
CA GLU A 99 1.51 9.71 -18.73
C GLU A 99 2.86 9.98 -18.05
N ALA A 100 2.89 10.04 -16.71
CA ALA A 100 4.12 10.18 -15.95
C ALA A 100 5.02 8.95 -16.12
N MET A 101 4.46 7.72 -16.09
CA MET A 101 5.20 6.50 -16.40
C MET A 101 5.80 6.55 -17.79
N GLU A 102 5.00 6.87 -18.81
CA GLU A 102 5.46 6.96 -20.20
C GLU A 102 6.58 8.01 -20.36
N LYS A 103 6.44 9.19 -19.75
CA LYS A 103 7.46 10.24 -19.74
C LYS A 103 8.76 9.82 -19.06
N CYS A 104 8.67 8.97 -18.05
CA CYS A 104 9.83 8.36 -17.40
C CYS A 104 10.42 7.20 -18.20
N GLY A 105 9.80 6.81 -19.33
CA GLY A 105 10.22 5.67 -20.15
C GLY A 105 9.85 4.31 -19.51
N ILE A 106 8.91 4.29 -18.58
CA ILE A 106 8.35 3.06 -18.02
C ILE A 106 7.23 2.60 -18.96
N PRO A 107 7.33 1.39 -19.55
CA PRO A 107 6.27 0.85 -20.39
C PRO A 107 4.97 0.72 -19.59
N VAL A 108 3.83 0.95 -20.26
CA VAL A 108 2.50 0.70 -19.72
C VAL A 108 1.74 -0.24 -20.67
N PRO A 109 0.83 -1.09 -20.16
CA PRO A 109 0.00 -1.89 -21.05
C PRO A 109 -0.79 -0.97 -21.99
N PRO A 110 -0.95 -1.31 -23.29
CA PRO A 110 -1.71 -0.48 -24.24
C PRO A 110 -3.10 -0.14 -23.71
N TYR A 111 -3.53 1.09 -23.85
CA TYR A 111 -4.83 1.56 -23.35
C TYR A 111 -5.49 2.54 -24.30
N GLU A 112 -6.79 2.73 -24.09
CA GLU A 112 -7.61 3.76 -24.74
C GLU A 112 -8.58 4.34 -23.71
N SER A 113 -8.81 5.65 -23.74
CA SER A 113 -9.76 6.34 -22.84
C SER A 113 -11.09 6.60 -23.55
N PHE A 114 -12.17 6.52 -22.80
CA PHE A 114 -13.53 6.67 -23.30
C PHE A 114 -14.39 7.49 -22.34
N ASP A 115 -15.29 8.27 -22.92
CA ASP A 115 -16.38 8.98 -22.25
C ASP A 115 -17.77 8.39 -22.58
N ASP A 116 -17.80 7.36 -23.44
CA ASP A 116 -19.00 6.65 -23.86
C ASP A 116 -18.69 5.16 -24.03
N ILE A 117 -19.64 4.32 -23.64
CA ILE A 117 -19.53 2.85 -23.69
C ILE A 117 -19.64 2.33 -25.13
N GLY A 118 -20.40 2.98 -26.00
CA GLY A 118 -20.57 2.55 -27.38
C GLY A 118 -19.23 2.46 -28.14
N PRO A 119 -18.44 3.54 -28.23
CA PRO A 119 -17.09 3.51 -28.79
C PRO A 119 -16.16 2.48 -28.14
N ALA A 120 -16.25 2.28 -26.81
CA ALA A 120 -15.46 1.29 -26.09
C ALA A 120 -15.78 -0.15 -26.55
N ILE A 121 -17.07 -0.47 -26.72
CA ILE A 121 -17.50 -1.77 -27.26
C ILE A 121 -17.00 -1.99 -28.68
N GLU A 122 -17.09 -0.97 -29.54
CA GLU A 122 -16.56 -1.07 -30.92
C GLU A 122 -15.02 -1.24 -30.93
N TRP A 123 -14.32 -0.61 -30.02
CA TRP A 123 -12.88 -0.80 -29.86
C TRP A 123 -12.56 -2.25 -29.44
N LEU A 124 -13.28 -2.83 -28.45
CA LEU A 124 -13.13 -4.22 -28.04
C LEU A 124 -13.39 -5.20 -29.17
N LYS A 125 -14.48 -5.00 -29.92
CA LYS A 125 -14.81 -5.85 -31.10
C LYS A 125 -13.73 -5.80 -32.16
N LYS A 126 -13.14 -4.63 -32.38
CA LYS A 126 -12.06 -4.43 -33.38
C LYS A 126 -10.76 -5.02 -32.93
N LYS A 127 -10.36 -4.79 -31.68
CA LYS A 127 -9.08 -5.26 -31.11
C LYS A 127 -9.11 -6.74 -30.79
N ASN A 128 -10.25 -7.26 -30.35
CA ASN A 128 -10.45 -8.64 -29.90
C ASN A 128 -9.44 -9.07 -28.84
N VAL A 129 -9.23 -8.22 -27.83
CA VAL A 129 -8.28 -8.42 -26.72
C VAL A 129 -8.99 -8.50 -25.39
N ARG A 130 -8.44 -9.28 -24.47
CA ARG A 130 -8.83 -9.23 -23.07
C ARG A 130 -8.43 -7.89 -22.48
N ALA A 131 -9.28 -7.25 -21.68
CA ALA A 131 -9.07 -5.91 -21.20
C ALA A 131 -9.35 -5.76 -19.70
N VAL A 132 -8.82 -4.69 -19.13
CA VAL A 132 -9.06 -4.22 -17.77
C VAL A 132 -9.80 -2.88 -17.87
N PHE A 133 -11.00 -2.82 -17.28
CA PHE A 133 -11.76 -1.58 -17.13
C PHE A 133 -11.26 -0.84 -15.89
N LYS A 134 -10.90 0.41 -16.06
CA LYS A 134 -10.42 1.30 -14.99
C LYS A 134 -11.16 2.64 -15.09
N PRO A 135 -12.18 2.88 -14.27
CA PRO A 135 -12.84 4.18 -14.24
C PRO A 135 -11.91 5.23 -13.62
N PHE A 136 -12.12 6.51 -13.97
CA PHE A 136 -11.41 7.65 -13.39
C PHE A 136 -12.32 8.88 -13.31
N GLY A 137 -11.87 9.96 -12.60
CA GLY A 137 -12.64 11.17 -12.33
C GLY A 137 -13.11 11.30 -10.88
N ASP A 138 -13.74 12.43 -10.57
CA ASP A 138 -14.14 12.85 -9.21
C ASP A 138 -15.13 11.90 -8.55
N ARG A 139 -14.78 10.91 -7.85
CA ARG A 139 -15.58 9.95 -7.05
C ARG A 139 -15.50 8.50 -7.48
N VAL A 140 -14.41 8.08 -8.08
CA VAL A 140 -14.27 6.69 -8.47
C VAL A 140 -13.34 5.97 -7.50
N ASP A 141 -13.88 4.96 -6.83
CA ASP A 141 -13.13 4.05 -5.98
C ASP A 141 -12.37 3.02 -6.84
N CYS A 142 -11.11 2.74 -6.51
CA CYS A 142 -10.30 1.68 -7.14
C CYS A 142 -10.97 0.30 -7.06
N ALA A 143 -11.90 0.09 -6.12
CA ALA A 143 -12.73 -1.12 -6.00
C ALA A 143 -13.57 -1.42 -7.25
N THR A 144 -13.76 -0.46 -8.14
CA THR A 144 -14.54 -0.61 -9.39
C THR A 144 -13.73 -1.09 -10.59
N THR A 145 -12.43 -1.34 -10.44
CA THR A 145 -11.60 -1.96 -11.49
C THR A 145 -12.13 -3.36 -11.81
N TYR A 146 -12.38 -3.63 -13.10
CA TYR A 146 -12.84 -4.93 -13.55
C TYR A 146 -11.84 -5.56 -14.52
N VAL A 147 -11.39 -6.78 -14.21
CA VAL A 147 -10.51 -7.57 -15.06
C VAL A 147 -11.35 -8.64 -15.77
N SER A 148 -11.51 -8.51 -17.07
CA SER A 148 -12.31 -9.46 -17.85
C SER A 148 -11.60 -10.80 -18.04
N GLN A 149 -12.39 -11.83 -18.34
CA GLN A 149 -11.87 -13.16 -18.71
C GLN A 149 -11.69 -13.30 -20.23
N SER A 150 -12.47 -12.53 -21.01
CA SER A 150 -12.41 -12.48 -22.47
C SER A 150 -12.88 -11.12 -22.98
N PRO A 151 -12.73 -10.82 -24.29
CA PRO A 151 -13.32 -9.63 -24.90
C PRO A 151 -14.84 -9.56 -24.73
N GLU A 152 -15.53 -10.68 -24.89
CA GLU A 152 -17.00 -10.78 -24.75
C GLU A 152 -17.44 -10.50 -23.31
N ASP A 153 -16.70 -11.01 -22.33
CA ASP A 153 -16.96 -10.76 -20.92
C ASP A 153 -16.87 -9.26 -20.57
N MET A 154 -15.89 -8.53 -21.15
CA MET A 154 -15.81 -7.08 -21.01
C MET A 154 -16.98 -6.36 -21.66
N ILE A 155 -17.40 -6.79 -22.83
CA ILE A 155 -18.58 -6.22 -23.52
C ILE A 155 -19.84 -6.41 -22.67
N ASP A 156 -20.08 -7.64 -22.18
CA ASP A 156 -21.19 -7.95 -21.29
C ASP A 156 -21.16 -7.12 -19.99
N TYR A 157 -19.98 -6.87 -19.44
CA TYR A 157 -19.80 -6.02 -18.26
C TYR A 157 -20.18 -4.58 -18.56
N LEU A 158 -19.66 -4.00 -19.64
CA LEU A 158 -19.95 -2.62 -20.05
C LEU A 158 -21.45 -2.41 -20.37
N GLU A 159 -22.10 -3.35 -21.04
CA GLU A 159 -23.55 -3.29 -21.33
C GLU A 159 -24.40 -3.29 -20.05
N LYS A 160 -23.97 -4.04 -19.03
CA LYS A 160 -24.64 -4.07 -17.72
C LYS A 160 -24.36 -2.81 -16.88
N LEU A 161 -23.19 -2.22 -17.05
CA LEU A 161 -22.78 -1.02 -16.30
C LEU A 161 -23.67 0.18 -16.66
N THR A 162 -24.02 0.37 -17.94
CA THR A 162 -24.91 1.44 -18.41
C THR A 162 -26.25 1.51 -17.69
N SER A 163 -26.71 0.39 -17.13
CA SER A 163 -27.99 0.33 -16.43
C SER A 163 -27.91 0.68 -14.93
N LYS A 164 -26.71 0.83 -14.37
CA LYS A 164 -26.51 0.90 -12.92
C LYS A 164 -25.73 2.14 -12.41
N VAL A 165 -24.76 2.63 -13.18
CA VAL A 165 -23.86 3.71 -12.77
C VAL A 165 -23.57 4.64 -13.93
N GLU A 166 -23.63 5.95 -13.68
CA GLU A 166 -23.17 6.97 -14.63
C GLU A 166 -21.62 7.06 -14.54
N VAL A 167 -20.94 6.20 -15.30
CA VAL A 167 -19.47 6.32 -15.47
C VAL A 167 -19.22 7.33 -16.58
N LYS A 168 -18.60 8.47 -16.22
CA LYS A 168 -18.36 9.55 -17.17
C LYS A 168 -17.07 9.36 -17.97
N GLU A 169 -16.04 8.83 -17.33
CA GLU A 169 -14.73 8.66 -17.95
C GLU A 169 -14.10 7.35 -17.45
N PHE A 170 -13.54 6.58 -18.35
CA PHE A 170 -12.83 5.33 -18.04
C PHE A 170 -11.81 5.00 -19.11
N LEU A 171 -10.87 4.13 -18.77
CA LEU A 171 -9.98 3.54 -19.74
C LEU A 171 -10.18 2.02 -19.82
N LEU A 172 -9.96 1.48 -21.02
CA LEU A 172 -9.73 0.06 -21.25
C LEU A 172 -8.24 -0.14 -21.51
N GLN A 173 -7.62 -0.93 -20.66
CA GLN A 173 -6.23 -1.30 -20.76
C GLN A 173 -6.13 -2.76 -21.19
N GLU A 174 -5.28 -3.07 -22.18
CA GLU A 174 -5.07 -4.45 -22.61
C GLU A 174 -4.53 -5.27 -21.43
N PHE A 175 -5.09 -6.45 -21.23
CA PHE A 175 -4.62 -7.35 -20.17
C PHE A 175 -3.25 -7.92 -20.54
N VAL A 176 -2.28 -7.74 -19.65
CA VAL A 176 -0.96 -8.35 -19.76
C VAL A 176 -0.88 -9.51 -18.75
N GLU A 177 -0.49 -10.68 -19.22
CA GLU A 177 -0.24 -11.84 -18.38
C GLU A 177 1.20 -11.79 -17.85
N GLY A 178 1.36 -11.87 -16.53
CA GLY A 178 2.66 -11.78 -15.87
C GLY A 178 2.54 -11.81 -14.35
N THR A 179 3.66 -11.61 -13.69
CA THR A 179 3.74 -11.53 -12.22
C THR A 179 3.52 -10.09 -11.77
N GLU A 180 2.46 -9.86 -10.98
CA GLU A 180 2.26 -8.56 -10.33
C GLU A 180 3.23 -8.42 -9.15
N VAL A 181 3.99 -7.36 -9.13
CA VAL A 181 4.95 -7.03 -8.08
C VAL A 181 5.08 -5.53 -7.92
N SER A 182 5.11 -5.07 -6.68
CA SER A 182 5.40 -3.69 -6.33
C SER A 182 6.88 -3.50 -6.04
N THR A 183 7.41 -2.36 -6.46
CA THR A 183 8.75 -1.90 -6.10
C THR A 183 8.64 -0.58 -5.37
N GLU A 184 8.95 -0.58 -4.09
CA GLU A 184 8.97 0.61 -3.24
C GLU A 184 10.41 1.03 -2.93
N ALA A 185 10.64 2.34 -2.87
CA ALA A 185 11.84 2.90 -2.28
C ALA A 185 11.54 4.28 -1.69
N TRP A 186 12.41 4.74 -0.81
CA TRP A 186 12.30 6.02 -0.13
C TRP A 186 13.20 7.05 -0.81
N PHE A 187 12.60 8.06 -1.42
CA PHE A 187 13.29 9.09 -2.15
C PHE A 187 13.61 10.27 -1.24
N ASN A 188 14.89 10.70 -1.19
CA ASN A 188 15.35 11.79 -0.33
C ASN A 188 15.46 13.15 -1.04
N GLY A 189 14.89 13.27 -2.23
CA GLY A 189 15.03 14.44 -3.11
C GLY A 189 16.09 14.27 -4.21
N GLU A 190 17.02 13.33 -4.07
CA GLU A 190 18.10 13.04 -5.03
C GLU A 190 18.24 11.56 -5.37
N GLU A 191 18.22 10.69 -4.34
CA GLU A 191 18.49 9.25 -4.45
C GLU A 191 17.43 8.41 -3.72
N PHE A 192 17.37 7.13 -4.08
CA PHE A 192 16.48 6.15 -3.45
C PHE A 192 17.20 5.34 -2.37
N TYR A 193 16.51 5.08 -1.25
CA TYR A 193 16.95 4.28 -0.13
C TYR A 193 15.86 3.29 0.30
N GLY A 194 16.23 2.27 1.05
CA GLY A 194 15.26 1.32 1.58
C GLY A 194 14.50 0.57 0.49
N LEU A 195 15.16 0.34 -0.68
CA LEU A 195 14.57 -0.42 -1.78
C LEU A 195 14.01 -1.74 -1.26
N ASN A 196 12.77 -1.98 -1.59
CA ASN A 196 12.11 -3.24 -1.29
C ASN A 196 11.13 -3.62 -2.42
N HIS A 197 10.80 -4.89 -2.48
CA HIS A 197 9.78 -5.43 -3.37
C HIS A 197 8.69 -6.09 -2.55
N THR A 198 7.46 -6.03 -3.06
CA THR A 198 6.30 -6.60 -2.40
C THR A 198 5.48 -7.43 -3.38
N LEU A 199 5.22 -8.68 -3.00
CA LEU A 199 4.21 -9.51 -3.64
C LEU A 199 2.93 -9.45 -2.82
N GLU A 200 1.85 -8.98 -3.43
CA GLU A 200 0.56 -8.81 -2.77
C GLU A 200 -0.51 -9.70 -3.37
N GLU A 201 -1.39 -10.19 -2.53
CA GLU A 201 -2.62 -10.87 -2.93
C GLU A 201 -3.82 -9.97 -2.64
N LYS A 202 -4.52 -9.52 -3.71
CA LYS A 202 -5.61 -8.53 -3.60
C LYS A 202 -6.99 -9.14 -3.40
N LYS A 203 -7.20 -10.41 -3.75
CA LYS A 203 -8.50 -11.07 -3.55
C LYS A 203 -8.66 -11.56 -2.12
N LEU A 204 -9.85 -11.37 -1.55
CA LEU A 204 -10.15 -11.72 -0.16
C LEU A 204 -9.94 -13.20 0.15
N MET A 205 -10.31 -14.09 -0.78
CA MET A 205 -10.33 -15.52 -0.52
C MET A 205 -9.19 -16.26 -1.22
N SER A 206 -8.79 -17.39 -0.64
CA SER A 206 -7.82 -18.31 -1.23
C SER A 206 -8.21 -18.76 -2.63
N GLY A 207 -7.23 -19.04 -3.47
CA GLY A 207 -7.44 -19.32 -4.89
C GLY A 207 -7.71 -18.08 -5.75
N GLY A 208 -7.49 -16.89 -5.23
CA GLY A 208 -7.67 -15.64 -5.99
C GLY A 208 -9.14 -15.33 -6.34
N VAL A 209 -10.09 -15.69 -5.48
CA VAL A 209 -11.53 -15.48 -5.69
C VAL A 209 -12.11 -14.50 -4.66
N GLY A 210 -13.36 -14.08 -4.88
CA GLY A 210 -14.06 -13.12 -4.01
C GLY A 210 -13.80 -11.66 -4.41
N PRO A 211 -14.22 -10.72 -3.56
CA PRO A 211 -14.03 -9.29 -3.81
C PRO A 211 -12.55 -8.88 -3.80
N ASN A 212 -12.25 -7.78 -4.47
CA ASN A 212 -10.95 -7.13 -4.33
C ASN A 212 -10.85 -6.45 -2.97
N THR A 213 -9.66 -6.45 -2.41
CA THR A 213 -9.25 -5.70 -1.20
C THR A 213 -8.05 -4.83 -1.56
N GLY A 214 -7.62 -3.94 -0.67
CA GLY A 214 -6.33 -3.26 -0.85
C GLY A 214 -5.18 -4.27 -0.83
N CYS A 215 -5.21 -5.19 0.15
CA CYS A 215 -4.27 -6.30 0.29
C CYS A 215 -4.92 -7.37 1.18
N SER A 216 -4.79 -8.65 0.90
CA SER A 216 -5.23 -9.75 1.79
C SER A 216 -4.05 -10.45 2.47
N GLY A 217 -2.86 -10.15 2.02
CA GLY A 217 -1.58 -10.59 2.54
C GLY A 217 -0.48 -10.31 1.54
N ASN A 218 0.72 -10.14 2.07
CA ASN A 218 1.89 -9.80 1.26
C ASN A 218 3.18 -10.42 1.81
N VAL A 219 4.19 -10.42 0.96
CA VAL A 219 5.57 -10.74 1.31
C VAL A 219 6.47 -9.63 0.80
N VAL A 220 7.35 -9.13 1.66
CA VAL A 220 8.29 -8.04 1.39
C VAL A 220 9.72 -8.54 1.55
N TRP A 221 10.63 -8.08 0.68
CA TRP A 221 12.06 -8.30 0.83
C TRP A 221 12.86 -7.09 0.36
N MET A 222 14.04 -6.90 0.94
CA MET A 222 15.00 -5.89 0.55
C MET A 222 16.14 -6.55 -0.22
N PRO A 223 16.39 -6.22 -1.50
CA PRO A 223 17.56 -6.71 -2.20
C PRO A 223 18.84 -6.11 -1.60
N ASP A 224 19.95 -6.85 -1.64
CA ASP A 224 21.26 -6.38 -1.16
C ASP A 224 21.83 -5.21 -2.02
N SER A 225 21.38 -5.12 -3.28
CA SER A 225 21.78 -4.09 -4.27
C SER A 225 20.61 -3.78 -5.22
N PRO A 226 20.64 -2.64 -5.93
CA PRO A 226 19.69 -2.38 -7.00
C PRO A 226 19.69 -3.49 -8.05
N ASN A 227 18.52 -4.05 -8.32
CA ASN A 227 18.34 -5.13 -9.27
C ASN A 227 17.67 -4.68 -10.58
N THR A 228 17.58 -5.59 -11.56
CA THR A 228 17.02 -5.31 -12.88
C THR A 228 15.58 -4.78 -12.81
N LEU A 229 14.75 -5.31 -11.88
CA LEU A 229 13.36 -4.87 -11.69
C LEU A 229 13.28 -3.39 -11.29
N PHE A 230 14.10 -2.98 -10.32
CA PHE A 230 14.17 -1.59 -9.89
C PHE A 230 14.67 -0.66 -11.01
N GLU A 231 15.76 -1.02 -11.69
CA GLU A 231 16.37 -0.19 -12.74
C GLU A 231 15.46 -0.01 -13.97
N ARG A 232 14.68 -1.05 -14.31
CA ARG A 232 13.72 -0.97 -15.44
C ARG A 232 12.38 -0.35 -15.04
N GLY A 233 12.08 -0.25 -13.76
CA GLY A 233 10.86 0.33 -13.20
C GLY A 233 11.10 1.65 -12.48
N LEU A 234 11.01 1.62 -11.16
CA LEU A 234 10.95 2.78 -10.28
C LEU A 234 12.14 3.75 -10.42
N ARG A 235 13.35 3.24 -10.66
CA ARG A 235 14.57 4.06 -10.83
C ARG A 235 14.41 5.16 -11.88
N ARG A 236 13.63 4.90 -12.91
CA ARG A 236 13.39 5.85 -14.02
C ARG A 236 12.61 7.10 -13.60
N ALA A 237 11.91 7.05 -12.47
CA ALA A 237 11.17 8.20 -11.93
C ALA A 237 12.06 9.23 -11.21
N ALA A 238 13.33 8.94 -10.95
CA ALA A 238 14.22 9.81 -10.16
C ALA A 238 14.22 11.28 -10.61
N THR A 239 14.28 11.54 -11.93
CA THR A 239 14.29 12.89 -12.48
C THR A 239 12.96 13.62 -12.25
N LEU A 240 11.84 12.94 -12.40
CA LEU A 240 10.50 13.49 -12.15
C LEU A 240 10.34 13.86 -10.66
N LEU A 241 10.71 12.94 -9.77
CA LEU A 241 10.60 13.13 -8.33
C LEU A 241 11.53 14.26 -7.84
N GLY A 242 12.79 14.27 -8.28
CA GLY A 242 13.75 15.32 -7.91
C GLY A 242 13.32 16.72 -8.37
N ALA A 243 12.73 16.82 -9.57
CA ALA A 243 12.24 18.10 -10.08
C ALA A 243 11.02 18.64 -9.29
N SER A 244 10.30 17.79 -8.56
CA SER A 244 9.11 18.18 -7.80
C SER A 244 9.39 18.51 -6.33
N GLY A 245 10.59 18.17 -5.81
CA GLY A 245 10.90 18.25 -4.39
C GLY A 245 10.21 17.20 -3.53
N PHE A 246 9.70 16.11 -4.13
CA PHE A 246 9.11 14.99 -3.39
C PHE A 246 10.16 14.32 -2.48
N VAL A 247 9.77 14.01 -1.25
CA VAL A 247 10.58 13.26 -0.29
C VAL A 247 9.69 12.29 0.47
N GLY A 248 9.97 11.01 0.38
CA GLY A 248 9.16 9.98 1.06
C GLY A 248 9.13 8.64 0.33
N PRO A 249 8.29 7.71 0.81
CA PRO A 249 8.07 6.43 0.14
C PRO A 249 7.32 6.61 -1.17
N ILE A 250 7.73 5.87 -2.17
CA ILE A 250 7.02 5.76 -3.44
C ILE A 250 7.09 4.32 -3.93
N ASP A 251 5.94 3.77 -4.24
CA ASP A 251 5.77 2.45 -4.83
C ASP A 251 5.32 2.56 -6.28
N LEU A 252 5.89 1.72 -7.12
CA LEU A 252 5.42 1.47 -8.48
C LEU A 252 4.91 0.04 -8.56
N ASN A 253 3.59 -0.12 -8.66
CA ASN A 253 2.98 -1.42 -8.91
C ASN A 253 3.15 -1.78 -10.40
N THR A 254 3.59 -3.00 -10.69
CA THR A 254 3.94 -3.46 -12.03
C THR A 254 3.40 -4.85 -12.34
N ILE A 255 3.18 -5.13 -13.64
CA ILE A 255 3.09 -6.51 -14.16
C ILE A 255 4.42 -6.80 -14.87
N VAL A 256 5.09 -7.86 -14.46
CA VAL A 256 6.38 -8.29 -15.01
C VAL A 256 6.17 -9.55 -15.84
N THR A 257 6.55 -9.46 -17.12
CA THR A 257 6.56 -10.57 -18.05
C THR A 257 7.96 -11.20 -18.12
N GLU A 258 8.21 -12.12 -19.03
CA GLU A 258 9.56 -12.64 -19.29
C GLU A 258 10.51 -11.54 -19.80
N ASP A 259 10.00 -10.57 -20.58
CA ASP A 259 10.82 -9.61 -21.33
C ASP A 259 10.69 -8.15 -20.83
N GLU A 260 9.58 -7.79 -20.15
CA GLU A 260 9.25 -6.39 -19.89
C GLU A 260 8.58 -6.16 -18.52
N VAL A 261 8.82 -4.96 -17.97
CA VAL A 261 8.16 -4.42 -16.77
C VAL A 261 7.14 -3.38 -17.20
N TYR A 262 5.86 -3.64 -16.97
CA TYR A 262 4.78 -2.72 -17.26
C TYR A 262 4.28 -2.04 -15.98
N GLY A 263 4.35 -0.71 -15.93
CA GLY A 263 3.78 0.07 -14.83
C GLY A 263 2.25 0.05 -14.85
N LEU A 264 1.64 -0.07 -13.67
CA LEU A 264 0.19 -0.12 -13.50
C LEU A 264 -0.34 1.11 -12.77
N GLU A 265 0.28 1.46 -11.65
CA GLU A 265 -0.12 2.57 -10.78
C GLU A 265 1.03 3.02 -9.88
N TRP A 266 0.97 4.27 -9.43
CA TRP A 266 1.83 4.84 -8.42
C TRP A 266 1.14 4.79 -7.06
N THR A 267 1.92 4.50 -6.02
CA THR A 267 1.50 4.63 -4.63
C THR A 267 2.55 5.44 -3.86
N PRO A 268 2.54 6.77 -3.95
CA PRO A 268 3.55 7.65 -3.32
C PRO A 268 3.21 7.93 -1.85
N ARG A 269 2.95 6.92 -1.08
CA ARG A 269 2.55 6.93 0.33
C ARG A 269 2.92 5.63 1.02
N PHE A 270 2.64 5.56 2.32
CA PHE A 270 2.89 4.34 3.09
C PHE A 270 2.02 3.17 2.59
N GLY A 271 2.66 1.99 2.51
CA GLY A 271 1.99 0.73 2.15
C GLY A 271 1.39 -0.01 3.36
N TYR A 272 1.21 0.67 4.49
CA TYR A 272 0.69 0.17 5.76
C TYR A 272 1.31 -1.17 6.17
N GLU A 273 0.71 -2.34 5.91
CA GLU A 273 1.30 -3.64 6.24
C GLU A 273 2.65 -3.87 5.56
N GLY A 274 2.81 -3.38 4.31
CA GLY A 274 4.10 -3.39 3.60
C GLY A 274 5.16 -2.60 4.37
N THR A 275 4.80 -1.40 4.85
CA THR A 275 5.68 -0.59 5.71
C THR A 275 5.99 -1.29 7.03
N CYS A 276 5.02 -1.98 7.63
CA CYS A 276 5.25 -2.76 8.85
C CYS A 276 6.25 -3.91 8.61
N ASN A 277 6.14 -4.58 7.47
CA ASN A 277 7.12 -5.58 7.05
C ASN A 277 8.50 -4.96 6.83
N LEU A 278 8.58 -3.82 6.16
CA LEU A 278 9.83 -3.09 5.95
C LEU A 278 10.50 -2.70 7.28
N ILE A 279 9.77 -2.22 8.28
CA ILE A 279 10.29 -1.90 9.62
C ILE A 279 11.00 -3.11 10.24
N ASN A 280 10.46 -4.32 10.05
CA ASN A 280 11.06 -5.56 10.55
C ASN A 280 12.29 -6.01 9.74
N LEU A 281 12.44 -5.55 8.51
CA LEU A 281 13.59 -5.83 7.65
C LEU A 281 14.69 -4.77 7.77
N LEU A 282 14.31 -3.51 8.00
CA LEU A 282 15.22 -2.36 7.95
C LEU A 282 16.32 -2.46 9.02
N PRO A 283 17.61 -2.33 8.67
CA PRO A 283 18.73 -2.52 9.61
C PRO A 283 18.99 -1.32 10.54
N MET A 284 18.10 -0.34 10.56
CA MET A 284 18.17 0.82 11.47
C MET A 284 16.79 1.10 12.08
N GLU A 285 16.73 2.02 13.03
CA GLU A 285 15.48 2.47 13.65
C GLU A 285 14.68 3.31 12.64
N PHE A 286 13.36 3.08 12.59
CA PHE A 286 12.54 3.61 11.50
C PHE A 286 12.39 5.14 11.53
N GLY A 287 12.26 5.73 12.72
CA GLY A 287 12.19 7.18 12.85
C GLY A 287 13.50 7.87 12.45
N GLU A 288 14.65 7.29 12.82
CA GLU A 288 15.96 7.77 12.37
C GLU A 288 16.13 7.64 10.84
N PHE A 289 15.66 6.54 10.26
CA PHE A 289 15.67 6.34 8.83
C PHE A 289 14.85 7.43 8.11
N MET A 290 13.62 7.67 8.56
CA MET A 290 12.77 8.71 7.98
C MET A 290 13.38 10.11 8.09
N LEU A 291 13.95 10.46 9.26
CA LEU A 291 14.58 11.77 9.43
C LEU A 291 15.75 11.96 8.46
N LYS A 292 16.60 10.94 8.30
CA LYS A 292 17.74 11.01 7.38
C LYS A 292 17.30 11.14 5.92
N VAL A 293 16.22 10.42 5.53
CA VAL A 293 15.61 10.59 4.21
C VAL A 293 15.07 12.02 4.06
N ALA A 294 14.34 12.53 5.06
CA ALA A 294 13.73 13.85 5.02
C ALA A 294 14.76 15.01 4.97
N THR A 295 15.93 14.81 5.56
CA THR A 295 17.02 15.81 5.58
C THR A 295 17.99 15.69 4.40
N GLY A 296 17.77 14.72 3.50
CA GLY A 296 18.64 14.51 2.34
C GLY A 296 20.01 13.91 2.70
N GLU A 297 20.15 13.31 3.88
CA GLU A 297 21.40 12.65 4.26
C GLU A 297 21.66 11.41 3.40
N LYS A 298 22.95 11.18 3.08
CA LYS A 298 23.35 9.93 2.44
C LYS A 298 23.30 8.80 3.45
N LEU A 299 22.61 7.71 3.07
CA LEU A 299 22.42 6.54 3.90
C LEU A 299 23.27 5.38 3.39
N GLU A 300 24.00 4.76 4.30
CA GLU A 300 24.58 3.43 4.08
C GLU A 300 23.75 2.44 4.89
N LEU A 301 22.75 1.85 4.23
CA LEU A 301 21.96 0.80 4.83
C LEU A 301 22.77 -0.50 4.80
N GLY A 302 22.91 -1.14 5.97
CA GLY A 302 23.46 -2.47 6.08
C GLY A 302 22.52 -3.53 5.46
N LYS A 303 22.88 -4.79 5.61
CA LYS A 303 22.00 -5.90 5.19
C LYS A 303 20.70 -5.90 5.96
N SER A 304 19.63 -6.31 5.30
CA SER A 304 18.33 -6.55 5.93
C SER A 304 18.44 -7.44 7.17
N LYS A 305 17.64 -7.19 8.19
CA LYS A 305 17.59 -8.00 9.43
C LYS A 305 17.15 -9.45 9.16
N ALA A 306 16.35 -9.66 8.13
CA ALA A 306 15.89 -10.97 7.67
C ALA A 306 15.73 -10.97 6.16
N PRO A 307 15.78 -12.14 5.49
CA PRO A 307 15.58 -12.21 4.04
C PRO A 307 14.19 -11.75 3.60
N PHE A 308 13.13 -12.19 4.29
CA PHE A 308 11.73 -11.87 3.97
C PHE A 308 10.95 -11.52 5.22
N ALA A 309 9.95 -10.66 5.04
CA ALA A 309 8.88 -10.45 6.00
C ALA A 309 7.53 -10.62 5.30
N ALA A 310 6.52 -11.06 6.04
CA ALA A 310 5.19 -11.30 5.52
C ALA A 310 4.12 -10.80 6.48
N SER A 311 2.96 -10.47 5.92
CA SER A 311 1.73 -10.23 6.67
C SER A 311 0.54 -10.95 6.02
N VAL A 312 -0.43 -11.35 6.84
CA VAL A 312 -1.68 -11.97 6.39
C VAL A 312 -2.83 -11.28 7.11
N ARG A 313 -3.72 -10.60 6.37
CA ARG A 313 -4.86 -9.88 6.97
C ARG A 313 -5.81 -10.81 7.68
N CYS A 314 -6.14 -10.40 8.90
CA CYS A 314 -7.18 -10.95 9.75
C CYS A 314 -8.36 -9.99 9.71
N THR A 315 -9.51 -10.46 9.22
CA THR A 315 -10.71 -9.64 9.05
C THR A 315 -11.92 -10.32 9.64
N VAL A 316 -12.97 -9.54 9.85
CA VAL A 316 -14.31 -10.05 10.20
C VAL A 316 -15.32 -9.51 9.19
N PRO A 317 -16.45 -10.22 8.94
CA PRO A 317 -17.50 -9.66 8.11
C PRO A 317 -17.96 -8.28 8.65
N PRO A 318 -18.37 -7.32 7.80
CA PRO A 318 -18.64 -7.41 6.35
C PRO A 318 -17.44 -7.06 5.45
N TYR A 319 -16.20 -7.06 5.97
CA TYR A 319 -15.01 -6.74 5.19
C TYR A 319 -15.01 -7.46 3.82
N PRO A 320 -14.67 -6.82 2.69
CA PRO A 320 -14.23 -5.43 2.51
C PRO A 320 -15.38 -4.46 2.17
N ASN A 321 -16.63 -4.81 2.43
CA ASN A 321 -17.81 -4.00 2.11
C ASN A 321 -18.52 -3.52 3.38
N PRO A 322 -18.22 -2.32 3.88
CA PRO A 322 -18.73 -1.79 5.14
C PRO A 322 -20.19 -1.31 5.09
N SER A 323 -21.03 -1.89 4.23
CA SER A 323 -22.45 -1.49 4.09
C SER A 323 -23.30 -1.70 5.37
N LYS A 324 -22.73 -2.36 6.38
CA LYS A 324 -23.31 -2.52 7.72
C LYS A 324 -22.18 -2.54 8.76
N PRO A 325 -21.50 -1.42 8.98
CA PRO A 325 -20.34 -1.36 9.87
C PRO A 325 -20.65 -1.86 11.29
N ASP A 326 -21.79 -1.49 11.86
CA ASP A 326 -22.14 -1.76 13.25
C ASP A 326 -22.39 -3.26 13.58
N GLN A 327 -22.43 -4.15 12.60
CA GLN A 327 -22.79 -5.55 12.82
C GLN A 327 -21.76 -6.30 13.67
N TYR A 328 -20.49 -5.91 13.58
CA TYR A 328 -19.37 -6.57 14.28
C TYR A 328 -18.67 -5.64 15.28
N GLU A 329 -19.27 -4.50 15.60
CA GLU A 329 -18.78 -3.66 16.70
C GLU A 329 -18.81 -4.46 18.03
N GLY A 330 -17.74 -4.34 18.82
CA GLY A 330 -17.59 -5.03 20.09
C GLY A 330 -17.28 -6.52 19.97
N THR A 331 -16.90 -7.02 18.79
CA THR A 331 -16.43 -8.41 18.64
C THR A 331 -15.12 -8.59 19.40
N PRO A 332 -15.03 -9.54 20.37
CA PRO A 332 -13.81 -9.72 21.15
C PRO A 332 -12.65 -10.24 20.31
N VAL A 333 -11.48 -9.65 20.49
CA VAL A 333 -10.23 -10.03 19.83
C VAL A 333 -9.26 -10.54 20.88
N LYS A 334 -8.91 -11.85 20.86
CA LYS A 334 -8.00 -12.46 21.83
C LYS A 334 -6.84 -13.16 21.15
N GLY A 335 -5.70 -13.25 21.84
CA GLY A 335 -4.50 -13.92 21.36
C GLY A 335 -3.46 -12.97 20.76
N ILE A 336 -3.69 -11.65 20.79
CA ILE A 336 -2.71 -10.64 20.37
C ILE A 336 -1.94 -10.12 21.58
N ASP A 337 -0.62 -10.12 21.51
CA ASP A 337 0.24 -9.57 22.56
C ASP A 337 0.50 -8.07 22.30
N LEU A 338 -0.23 -7.22 23.02
CA LEU A 338 -0.11 -5.77 22.91
C LEU A 338 1.24 -5.19 23.44
N ASN A 339 2.09 -6.00 24.11
CA ASN A 339 3.43 -5.57 24.48
C ASN A 339 4.42 -5.61 23.31
N HIS A 340 4.09 -6.38 22.27
CA HIS A 340 4.89 -6.56 21.06
C HIS A 340 4.11 -6.13 19.81
N ILE A 341 3.54 -4.93 19.85
CA ILE A 341 2.70 -4.41 18.74
C ILE A 341 3.45 -4.35 17.41
N GLU A 342 4.79 -4.29 17.41
CA GLU A 342 5.61 -4.36 16.18
C GLU A 342 5.51 -5.70 15.43
N THR A 343 4.99 -6.73 16.07
CA THR A 343 4.78 -8.06 15.49
C THR A 343 3.36 -8.28 14.97
N PHE A 344 2.47 -7.30 15.20
CA PHE A 344 1.09 -7.38 14.76
C PHE A 344 0.58 -5.98 14.38
N TYR A 345 0.38 -5.72 13.10
CA TYR A 345 -0.33 -4.53 12.63
C TYR A 345 -1.76 -4.57 13.12
N LEU A 346 -2.24 -3.51 13.74
CA LEU A 346 -3.61 -3.36 14.24
C LEU A 346 -4.31 -2.23 13.47
N SER A 347 -5.62 -2.39 13.22
CA SER A 347 -6.45 -1.42 12.50
C SER A 347 -7.78 -1.16 13.21
N ASP A 348 -8.87 -1.76 12.81
CA ASP A 348 -10.25 -1.51 13.28
C ASP A 348 -10.53 -2.11 14.67
N VAL A 349 -9.70 -1.78 15.66
CA VAL A 349 -9.78 -2.30 17.04
C VAL A 349 -9.56 -1.21 18.08
N ARG A 350 -10.11 -1.44 19.29
CA ARG A 350 -9.92 -0.59 20.48
C ARG A 350 -9.85 -1.42 21.76
N ILE A 351 -9.37 -0.82 22.84
CA ILE A 351 -9.55 -1.35 24.21
C ILE A 351 -10.87 -0.80 24.75
N ASN A 352 -11.75 -1.70 25.17
CA ASN A 352 -13.03 -1.33 25.78
C ASN A 352 -12.90 -0.94 27.27
N ASP A 353 -14.02 -0.57 27.91
CA ASP A 353 -14.04 -0.15 29.31
C ASP A 353 -13.64 -1.26 30.30
N ASP A 354 -13.74 -2.53 29.91
CA ASP A 354 -13.30 -3.69 30.70
C ASP A 354 -11.80 -4.00 30.50
N GLY A 355 -11.10 -3.27 29.63
CA GLY A 355 -9.69 -3.47 29.31
C GLY A 355 -9.43 -4.61 28.31
N GLU A 356 -10.45 -5.06 27.60
CA GLU A 356 -10.34 -6.11 26.58
C GLU A 356 -10.26 -5.49 25.17
N LEU A 357 -9.55 -6.16 24.25
CA LEU A 357 -9.45 -5.78 22.86
C LEU A 357 -10.71 -6.21 22.10
N GLU A 358 -11.33 -5.29 21.36
CA GLU A 358 -12.53 -5.53 20.54
C GLU A 358 -12.46 -4.78 19.23
N THR A 359 -13.27 -5.18 18.24
CA THR A 359 -13.43 -4.46 16.97
C THR A 359 -14.25 -3.20 17.15
N ILE A 360 -13.93 -2.15 16.40
CA ILE A 360 -14.72 -0.91 16.34
C ILE A 360 -15.93 -1.10 15.41
N GLY A 361 -15.79 -1.93 14.36
CA GLY A 361 -16.82 -2.19 13.37
C GLY A 361 -16.87 -1.16 12.24
N THR A 362 -15.80 -0.41 12.00
CA THR A 362 -15.74 0.58 10.91
C THR A 362 -15.65 -0.10 9.56
N ASP A 363 -14.70 -1.01 9.37
CA ASP A 363 -14.51 -1.74 8.12
C ASP A 363 -14.34 -3.25 8.29
N GLY A 364 -14.00 -3.72 9.49
CA GLY A 364 -13.79 -5.12 9.82
C GLY A 364 -12.37 -5.62 9.60
N LEU A 365 -11.40 -4.75 9.32
CA LEU A 365 -9.98 -5.11 9.30
C LEU A 365 -9.42 -5.13 10.72
N VAL A 366 -9.30 -6.30 11.34
CA VAL A 366 -8.72 -6.44 12.69
C VAL A 366 -7.24 -6.08 12.69
N GLY A 367 -6.49 -6.57 11.71
CA GLY A 367 -5.05 -6.35 11.58
C GLY A 367 -4.35 -7.50 10.87
N ALA A 368 -3.03 -7.60 11.05
CA ALA A 368 -2.21 -8.64 10.43
C ALA A 368 -0.99 -8.99 11.30
N PRO A 369 -0.68 -10.26 11.57
CA PRO A 369 0.62 -10.65 12.12
C PRO A 369 1.73 -10.28 11.14
N ILE A 370 2.87 -9.83 11.67
CA ILE A 370 4.08 -9.48 10.93
C ILE A 370 5.16 -10.49 11.31
N CYS A 371 5.61 -11.29 10.36
CA CYS A 371 6.58 -12.35 10.60
C CYS A 371 7.71 -12.33 9.59
N THR A 372 8.89 -12.78 10.00
CA THR A 372 10.05 -12.95 9.12
C THR A 372 10.31 -14.42 8.84
N GLY A 373 11.04 -14.70 7.74
CA GLY A 373 11.43 -16.04 7.35
C GLY A 373 12.62 -16.05 6.39
N ALA A 374 13.18 -17.24 6.12
CA ALA A 374 14.27 -17.41 5.16
C ALA A 374 13.78 -17.50 3.71
N SER A 375 12.47 -17.64 3.50
CA SER A 375 11.82 -17.64 2.20
C SER A 375 10.42 -16.96 2.29
N PRO A 376 9.81 -16.56 1.15
CA PRO A 376 8.41 -16.13 1.10
C PRO A 376 7.46 -17.09 1.81
N LEU A 377 7.60 -18.38 1.52
CA LEU A 377 6.81 -19.45 2.11
C LEU A 377 6.94 -19.46 3.64
N GLU A 378 8.16 -19.49 4.16
CA GLU A 378 8.41 -19.58 5.61
C GLU A 378 7.88 -18.34 6.36
N ALA A 379 8.10 -17.13 5.80
CA ALA A 379 7.63 -15.90 6.41
C ALA A 379 6.09 -15.91 6.58
N ALA A 380 5.34 -16.26 5.54
CA ALA A 380 3.88 -16.34 5.58
C ALA A 380 3.38 -17.51 6.45
N GLU A 381 4.05 -18.67 6.44
CA GLU A 381 3.72 -19.78 7.35
C GLU A 381 3.89 -19.41 8.83
N ASN A 382 4.87 -18.56 9.15
CA ASN A 382 5.03 -18.04 10.50
C ASN A 382 3.85 -17.15 10.91
N CYS A 383 3.27 -16.37 9.99
CA CYS A 383 2.02 -15.65 10.24
C CYS A 383 0.86 -16.60 10.56
N TYR A 384 0.71 -17.70 9.83
CA TYR A 384 -0.35 -18.68 10.09
C TYR A 384 -0.23 -19.36 11.45
N LYS A 385 0.98 -19.50 12.01
CA LYS A 385 1.16 -20.03 13.38
C LYS A 385 0.54 -19.07 14.40
N ILE A 386 0.71 -17.76 14.23
CA ILE A 386 0.10 -16.74 15.08
C ILE A 386 -1.43 -16.75 14.91
N ILE A 387 -1.91 -16.74 13.65
CA ILE A 387 -3.35 -16.69 13.35
C ILE A 387 -4.11 -17.87 14.00
N LYS A 388 -3.52 -19.05 14.02
CA LYS A 388 -4.13 -20.23 14.64
C LYS A 388 -4.32 -20.12 16.17
N GLU A 389 -3.59 -19.24 16.83
CA GLU A 389 -3.75 -18.97 18.28
C GLU A 389 -4.77 -17.85 18.55
N LEU A 390 -5.23 -17.12 17.53
CA LEU A 390 -6.21 -16.06 17.67
C LEU A 390 -7.60 -16.64 17.98
N GLN A 391 -8.32 -15.96 18.84
CA GLN A 391 -9.72 -16.27 19.17
C GLN A 391 -10.58 -15.05 18.84
N ILE A 392 -11.06 -15.01 17.62
CA ILE A 392 -11.89 -13.94 17.06
C ILE A 392 -13.10 -14.60 16.40
N PRO A 393 -14.34 -14.31 16.83
CA PRO A 393 -15.53 -14.82 16.16
C PRO A 393 -15.56 -14.45 14.68
N ASP A 394 -15.93 -15.40 13.84
CA ASP A 394 -16.04 -15.22 12.38
C ASP A 394 -14.77 -14.70 11.69
N LEU A 395 -13.59 -14.99 12.25
CA LEU A 395 -12.30 -14.63 11.68
C LEU A 395 -12.16 -15.14 10.24
N GLN A 396 -11.78 -14.23 9.35
CA GLN A 396 -11.49 -14.49 7.93
C GLN A 396 -10.04 -14.14 7.62
N TYR A 397 -9.36 -14.99 6.86
CA TYR A 397 -8.01 -14.75 6.30
C TYR A 397 -7.76 -15.65 5.10
N ARG A 398 -6.81 -15.29 4.25
CA ARG A 398 -6.31 -16.15 3.16
C ARG A 398 -5.27 -17.12 3.70
N ASP A 399 -5.35 -18.40 3.29
CA ASP A 399 -4.44 -19.46 3.73
C ASP A 399 -3.45 -19.93 2.65
N ASP A 400 -3.42 -19.26 1.49
CA ASP A 400 -2.57 -19.58 0.34
C ASP A 400 -1.50 -18.51 0.02
N ILE A 401 -1.30 -17.51 0.88
CA ILE A 401 -0.31 -16.43 0.68
C ILE A 401 1.11 -17.02 0.54
N SER A 402 1.43 -18.04 1.35
CA SER A 402 2.76 -18.67 1.36
C SER A 402 3.12 -19.26 0.00
N GLU A 403 2.25 -20.10 -0.56
CA GLU A 403 2.50 -20.75 -1.84
C GLU A 403 2.39 -19.77 -3.02
N CYS A 404 1.44 -18.85 -2.97
CA CYS A 404 1.25 -17.86 -4.03
C CYS A 404 2.47 -16.95 -4.16
N CYS A 405 2.94 -16.37 -3.04
CA CYS A 405 4.09 -15.48 -3.05
C CYS A 405 5.40 -16.23 -3.37
N GLN A 406 5.59 -17.45 -2.84
CA GLN A 406 6.78 -18.25 -3.18
C GLN A 406 6.85 -18.51 -4.68
N ARG A 407 5.78 -19.00 -5.29
CA ARG A 407 5.74 -19.28 -6.73
C ARG A 407 6.04 -18.03 -7.57
N ARG A 408 5.47 -16.86 -7.20
CA ARG A 408 5.69 -15.61 -7.94
C ARG A 408 7.11 -15.08 -7.75
N HIS A 409 7.70 -15.25 -6.58
CA HIS A 409 9.10 -14.93 -6.34
C HIS A 409 10.02 -15.81 -7.23
N ASP A 410 9.78 -17.12 -7.26
CA ASP A 410 10.55 -18.06 -8.09
C ASP A 410 10.43 -17.73 -9.59
N GLU A 411 9.27 -17.23 -10.05
CA GLU A 411 9.07 -16.76 -11.42
C GLU A 411 9.94 -15.53 -11.73
N LEU A 412 10.01 -14.55 -10.80
CA LEU A 412 10.86 -13.37 -10.95
C LEU A 412 12.35 -13.73 -10.99
N GLU A 413 12.80 -14.63 -10.09
CA GLU A 413 14.18 -15.13 -10.10
C GLU A 413 14.52 -15.86 -11.41
N LYS A 414 13.65 -16.78 -11.84
CA LYS A 414 13.83 -17.57 -13.07
C LYS A 414 14.05 -16.69 -14.31
N HIS A 415 13.39 -15.52 -14.37
CA HIS A 415 13.49 -14.59 -15.49
C HIS A 415 14.59 -13.54 -15.30
N GLY A 416 15.41 -13.62 -14.21
CA GLY A 416 16.55 -12.73 -13.95
C GLY A 416 16.14 -11.31 -13.50
N TRP A 417 14.88 -11.12 -13.09
CA TRP A 417 14.41 -9.80 -12.63
C TRP A 417 15.00 -9.37 -11.29
N LEU A 418 15.38 -10.35 -10.47
CA LEU A 418 15.98 -10.12 -9.14
C LEU A 418 17.52 -10.13 -9.17
N ASP A 419 18.13 -10.38 -10.33
CA ASP A 419 19.57 -10.30 -10.49
C ASP A 419 20.07 -8.87 -10.36
N ASP A 420 21.27 -8.70 -9.82
CA ASP A 420 21.96 -7.40 -9.78
C ASP A 420 21.95 -6.77 -11.17
N ALA A 421 21.61 -5.49 -11.23
CA ALA A 421 21.65 -4.78 -12.49
C ALA A 421 23.10 -4.78 -13.00
N SER A 422 23.32 -5.44 -14.11
CA SER A 422 24.66 -5.40 -14.78
C SER A 422 24.96 -3.95 -15.17
N GLU A 423 26.12 -3.42 -14.74
CA GLU A 423 26.66 -2.13 -15.13
C GLU A 423 26.72 -1.92 -16.66
#